data_d383591a7d46969f737129f338ce408b
#
_entry.id   d383591a7d46969f737129f338ce408b
#
_cell.length_a   1.000
_cell.length_b   1.000
_cell.length_c   1.000
_cell.angle_alpha   90.00
_cell.angle_beta   90.00
_cell.angle_gamma   90.00
#
_symmetry.space_group_name_H-M   'P 1'
#
loop_
_entity.id
_entity.type
_entity.pdbx_description
1 polymer ?
#
loop_
_entity_poly.entity_id
_entity_poly.type
_entity_poly.pdbx_seq_one_letter_code
_entity_poly.pdbx_strand_id
1 'polypeptide(L)'
;MPPALRTALRALAESFIPETAAASATELAHLEAGIERALAARPEAMRRQLGLFVRVLDAAARLRHRRGLATLDAVRRTALLESFAHSPVLLFRRGIWGLRTLIMLGWYTQPSVIAGLGYRASPAGWEARR
;
A
#
# COMPACT_ATOMS: atom_id res chain seq x y z
N MET A 1 8.07 -12.93 0.91
CA MET A 1 7.26 -12.08 1.83
C MET A 1 6.41 -12.99 2.72
N PRO A 2 6.45 -12.80 4.04
CA PRO A 2 5.65 -13.63 4.94
C PRO A 2 4.15 -13.52 4.66
N PRO A 3 3.36 -14.60 4.83
CA PRO A 3 1.93 -14.56 4.56
C PRO A 3 1.15 -13.53 5.38
N ALA A 4 1.53 -13.34 6.64
CA ALA A 4 0.89 -12.36 7.51
C ALA A 4 1.10 -10.92 6.98
N LEU A 5 2.30 -10.61 6.51
CA LEU A 5 2.61 -9.32 5.92
C LEU A 5 1.85 -9.11 4.61
N ARG A 6 1.77 -10.15 3.79
CA ARG A 6 1.02 -10.11 2.53
C ARG A 6 -0.46 -9.81 2.76
N THR A 7 -1.07 -10.49 3.72
CA THR A 7 -2.47 -10.28 4.07
C THR A 7 -2.72 -8.86 4.58
N ALA A 8 -1.83 -8.36 5.43
CA ALA A 8 -1.91 -6.98 5.94
C ALA A 8 -1.76 -5.97 4.81
N LEU A 9 -0.81 -6.17 3.90
CA LEU A 9 -0.59 -5.26 2.77
C LEU A 9 -1.78 -5.23 1.81
N ARG A 10 -2.46 -6.35 1.59
CA ARG A 10 -3.70 -6.37 0.81
C ARG A 10 -4.80 -5.54 1.46
N ALA A 11 -4.96 -5.66 2.76
CA ALA A 11 -5.94 -4.86 3.50
C ALA A 11 -5.62 -3.38 3.43
N LEU A 12 -4.35 -3.01 3.57
CA LEU A 12 -3.89 -1.64 3.45
C LEU A 12 -4.11 -1.10 2.03
N ALA A 13 -3.88 -1.94 1.01
CA ALA A 13 -4.12 -1.56 -0.38
C ALA A 13 -5.58 -1.17 -0.61
N GLU A 14 -6.53 -1.91 -0.06
CA GLU A 14 -7.95 -1.58 -0.18
C GLU A 14 -8.29 -0.23 0.48
N SER A 15 -7.59 0.14 1.54
CA SER A 15 -7.80 1.42 2.22
C SER A 15 -7.19 2.58 1.45
N PHE A 16 -6.00 2.42 0.89
CA PHE A 16 -5.33 3.47 0.11
C PHE A 16 -5.87 3.59 -1.31
N ILE A 17 -6.23 2.47 -1.91
CA ILE A 17 -6.72 2.39 -3.29
C ILE A 17 -7.97 1.51 -3.29
N PRO A 18 -9.17 2.08 -3.11
CA PRO A 18 -10.42 1.31 -3.00
C PRO A 18 -10.68 0.37 -4.17
N GLU A 19 -10.18 0.70 -5.36
CA GLU A 19 -10.34 -0.12 -6.56
C GLU A 19 -9.72 -1.52 -6.42
N THR A 20 -8.77 -1.68 -5.50
CA THR A 20 -8.12 -2.98 -5.28
C THR A 20 -9.08 -4.02 -4.70
N ALA A 21 -10.17 -3.60 -4.07
CA ALA A 21 -11.18 -4.52 -3.55
C ALA A 21 -11.85 -5.34 -4.67
N ALA A 22 -11.95 -4.78 -5.87
CA ALA A 22 -12.52 -5.43 -7.04
C ALA A 22 -11.48 -6.01 -7.99
N ALA A 23 -10.20 -6.01 -7.59
CA ALA A 23 -9.11 -6.48 -8.44
C ALA A 23 -9.18 -7.99 -8.68
N SER A 24 -8.79 -8.41 -9.87
CA SER A 24 -8.65 -9.83 -10.21
C SER A 24 -7.49 -10.46 -9.46
N ALA A 25 -7.45 -11.80 -9.42
CA ALA A 25 -6.33 -12.53 -8.83
C ALA A 25 -5.00 -12.18 -9.53
N THR A 26 -5.02 -11.99 -10.84
CA THR A 26 -3.85 -11.59 -11.62
C THR A 26 -3.38 -10.20 -11.23
N GLU A 27 -4.28 -9.24 -11.09
CA GLU A 27 -3.94 -7.88 -10.67
C GLU A 27 -3.37 -7.83 -9.26
N LEU A 28 -3.92 -8.61 -8.33
CA LEU A 28 -3.39 -8.72 -6.98
C LEU A 28 -2.01 -9.37 -6.94
N ALA A 29 -1.78 -10.37 -7.78
CA ALA A 29 -0.46 -10.99 -7.90
C ALA A 29 0.57 -10.00 -8.44
N HIS A 30 0.21 -9.19 -9.42
CA HIS A 30 1.06 -8.12 -9.94
C HIS A 30 1.35 -7.05 -8.89
N LEU A 31 0.35 -6.68 -8.09
CA LEU A 31 0.52 -5.75 -6.98
C LEU A 31 1.55 -6.27 -5.99
N GLU A 32 1.41 -7.52 -5.56
CA GLU A 32 2.35 -8.16 -4.63
C GLU A 32 3.76 -8.24 -5.20
N ALA A 33 3.90 -8.64 -6.45
CA ALA A 33 5.19 -8.70 -7.13
C ALA A 33 5.84 -7.31 -7.25
N GLY A 34 5.04 -6.30 -7.53
CA GLY A 34 5.50 -4.90 -7.58
C GLY A 34 5.99 -4.41 -6.23
N ILE A 35 5.28 -4.75 -5.16
CA ILE A 35 5.69 -4.41 -3.79
C ILE A 35 6.99 -5.13 -3.44
N GLU A 36 7.11 -6.41 -3.76
CA GLU A 36 8.33 -7.18 -3.51
C GLU A 36 9.53 -6.60 -4.24
N ARG A 37 9.37 -6.22 -5.50
CA ARG A 37 10.44 -5.58 -6.27
C ARG A 37 10.85 -4.24 -5.67
N ALA A 38 9.89 -3.43 -5.27
CA ALA A 38 10.16 -2.14 -4.64
C ALA A 38 10.88 -2.30 -3.30
N LEU A 39 10.50 -3.30 -2.52
CA LEU A 39 11.17 -3.62 -1.26
C LEU A 39 12.59 -4.13 -1.49
N ALA A 40 12.78 -5.00 -2.47
CA ALA A 40 14.10 -5.55 -2.80
C ALA A 40 15.11 -4.47 -3.24
N ALA A 41 14.61 -3.38 -3.83
CA ALA A 41 15.43 -2.27 -4.25
C ALA A 41 15.84 -1.35 -3.08
N ARG A 42 15.30 -1.57 -1.88
CA ARG A 42 15.56 -0.73 -0.71
C ARG A 42 16.58 -1.37 0.24
N PRO A 43 17.31 -0.58 1.06
CA PRO A 43 18.21 -1.11 2.08
C PRO A 43 17.46 -2.05 3.04
N GLU A 44 18.16 -3.05 3.53
CA GLU A 44 17.57 -4.03 4.46
C GLU A 44 17.00 -3.38 5.72
N ALA A 45 17.66 -2.36 6.25
CA ALA A 45 17.18 -1.63 7.42
C ALA A 45 15.81 -1.00 7.16
N MET A 46 15.59 -0.44 5.97
CA MET A 46 14.32 0.16 5.59
C MET A 46 13.22 -0.91 5.44
N ARG A 47 13.56 -2.07 4.85
CA ARG A 47 12.61 -3.19 4.76
C ARG A 47 12.15 -3.67 6.13
N ARG A 48 13.08 -3.76 7.08
CA ARG A 48 12.77 -4.12 8.47
C ARG A 48 11.88 -3.08 9.15
N GLN A 49 12.16 -1.81 8.92
CA GLN A 49 11.35 -0.72 9.48
C GLN A 49 9.92 -0.75 8.95
N LEU A 50 9.74 -0.97 7.66
CA LEU A 50 8.41 -1.09 7.06
C LEU A 50 7.65 -2.30 7.60
N GLY A 51 8.29 -3.45 7.71
CA GLY A 51 7.68 -4.65 8.28
C GLY A 51 7.29 -4.44 9.74
N LEU A 52 8.16 -3.82 10.53
CA LEU A 52 7.87 -3.48 11.91
C LEU A 52 6.72 -2.49 12.03
N PHE A 53 6.67 -1.50 11.15
CA PHE A 53 5.59 -0.53 11.14
C PHE A 53 4.24 -1.17 10.84
N VAL A 54 4.18 -2.12 9.91
CA VAL A 54 2.95 -2.88 9.64
C VAL A 54 2.51 -3.65 10.89
N ARG A 55 3.46 -4.23 11.63
CA ARG A 55 3.15 -4.90 12.91
C ARG A 55 2.62 -3.92 13.95
N VAL A 56 3.15 -2.71 14.00
CA VAL A 56 2.66 -1.66 14.90
C VAL A 56 1.22 -1.29 14.54
N LEU A 57 0.92 -1.14 13.26
CA LEU A 57 -0.45 -0.88 12.80
C LEU A 57 -1.40 -2.02 13.17
N ASP A 58 -0.98 -3.26 12.98
CA ASP A 58 -1.77 -4.43 13.34
C ASP A 58 -2.01 -4.50 14.85
N ALA A 59 -1.00 -4.24 15.65
CA ALA A 59 -1.12 -4.19 17.10
C ALA A 59 -2.07 -3.08 17.55
N ALA A 60 -1.98 -1.90 16.94
CA ALA A 60 -2.89 -0.80 17.24
C ALA A 60 -4.34 -1.14 16.90
N ALA A 61 -4.56 -1.83 15.77
CA ALA A 61 -5.89 -2.30 15.39
C ALA A 61 -6.45 -3.27 16.44
N ARG A 62 -5.64 -4.22 16.90
CA ARG A 62 -6.04 -5.21 17.91
C ARG A 62 -6.34 -4.57 19.25
N LEU A 63 -5.54 -3.57 19.65
CA LEU A 63 -5.75 -2.85 20.91
C LEU A 63 -7.02 -2.00 20.88
N ARG A 64 -7.29 -1.33 19.77
CA ARG A 64 -8.43 -0.41 19.65
C ARG A 64 -9.75 -1.11 19.30
N HIS A 65 -9.69 -2.14 18.47
CA HIS A 65 -10.88 -2.77 17.87
C HIS A 65 -10.94 -4.27 18.08
N ARG A 66 -9.96 -4.85 18.77
CA ARG A 66 -9.85 -6.30 19.05
C ARG A 66 -9.77 -7.17 17.79
N ARG A 67 -9.41 -6.55 16.65
CA ARG A 67 -9.22 -7.24 15.37
C ARG A 67 -7.96 -6.73 14.70
N GLY A 68 -7.23 -7.61 14.02
CA GLY A 68 -6.08 -7.23 13.23
C GLY A 68 -6.48 -6.47 11.97
N LEU A 69 -5.51 -5.86 11.30
CA LEU A 69 -5.73 -5.08 10.09
C LEU A 69 -6.50 -5.83 9.01
N ALA A 70 -6.18 -7.12 8.83
CA ALA A 70 -6.77 -7.92 7.77
C ALA A 70 -8.27 -8.18 7.95
N THR A 71 -8.74 -8.22 9.19
CA THR A 71 -10.14 -8.51 9.54
C THR A 71 -10.93 -7.28 9.94
N LEU A 72 -10.27 -6.14 10.07
CA LEU A 72 -10.90 -4.88 10.42
C LEU A 72 -11.74 -4.37 9.25
N ASP A 73 -12.91 -3.81 9.54
CA ASP A 73 -13.74 -3.22 8.50
C ASP A 73 -13.07 -2.00 7.86
N ALA A 74 -13.47 -1.69 6.63
CA ALA A 74 -12.83 -0.63 5.84
C ALA A 74 -12.90 0.74 6.52
N VAL A 75 -14.00 1.09 7.14
CA VAL A 75 -14.18 2.39 7.81
C VAL A 75 -13.23 2.55 8.98
N ARG A 76 -13.14 1.54 9.84
CA ARG A 76 -12.25 1.57 11.00
C ARG A 76 -10.79 1.52 10.61
N ARG A 77 -10.46 0.75 9.58
CA ARG A 77 -9.10 0.66 9.05
C ARG A 77 -8.64 2.00 8.49
N THR A 78 -9.48 2.66 7.70
CA THR A 78 -9.19 3.99 7.16
C THR A 78 -9.00 5.00 8.29
N ALA A 79 -9.86 4.99 9.29
CA ALA A 79 -9.74 5.88 10.45
C ALA A 79 -8.44 5.66 11.21
N LEU A 80 -8.02 4.40 11.38
CA LEU A 80 -6.74 4.05 12.00
C LEU A 80 -5.56 4.61 11.21
N LEU A 81 -5.57 4.41 9.90
CA LEU A 81 -4.51 4.92 9.02
C LEU A 81 -4.44 6.43 9.04
N GLU A 82 -5.57 7.11 9.02
CA GLU A 82 -5.63 8.58 9.13
C GLU A 82 -5.08 9.06 10.46
N SER A 83 -5.37 8.37 11.56
CA SER A 83 -4.84 8.74 12.87
C SER A 83 -3.31 8.67 12.90
N PHE A 84 -2.71 7.70 12.22
CA PHE A 84 -1.27 7.59 12.09
C PHE A 84 -0.69 8.64 11.13
N ALA A 85 -1.39 8.92 10.03
CA ALA A 85 -0.98 9.93 9.04
C ALA A 85 -0.97 11.34 9.63
N HIS A 86 -1.83 11.61 10.60
CA HIS A 86 -1.92 12.91 11.29
C HIS A 86 -1.30 12.90 12.68
N SER A 87 -0.57 11.83 13.02
CA SER A 87 0.10 11.71 14.31
C SER A 87 1.17 12.81 14.50
N PRO A 88 1.34 13.34 15.73
CA PRO A 88 2.47 14.21 16.05
C PRO A 88 3.82 13.47 15.97
N VAL A 89 3.81 12.13 16.01
CA VAL A 89 5.02 11.33 15.90
C VAL A 89 5.44 11.25 14.43
N LEU A 90 6.54 11.89 14.08
CA LEU A 90 7.03 11.96 12.70
C LEU A 90 7.25 10.58 12.08
N LEU A 91 7.75 9.63 12.86
CA LEU A 91 8.01 8.27 12.39
C LEU A 91 6.74 7.59 11.90
N PHE A 92 5.60 7.82 12.56
CA PHE A 92 4.31 7.26 12.16
C PHE A 92 3.82 7.89 10.84
N ARG A 93 3.96 9.21 10.69
CA ARG A 93 3.61 9.88 9.42
C ARG A 93 4.46 9.37 8.26
N ARG A 94 5.75 9.22 8.49
CA ARG A 94 6.68 8.68 7.48
C ARG A 94 6.37 7.23 7.13
N GLY A 95 5.98 6.43 8.12
CA GLY A 95 5.58 5.04 7.90
C GLY A 95 4.37 4.93 6.98
N ILE A 96 3.33 5.72 7.23
CA ILE A 96 2.14 5.76 6.37
C ILE A 96 2.51 6.21 4.96
N TRP A 97 3.31 7.25 4.83
CA TRP A 97 3.79 7.74 3.52
C TRP A 97 4.55 6.67 2.74
N GLY A 98 5.45 5.96 3.43
CA GLY A 98 6.23 4.90 2.81
C GLY A 98 5.37 3.73 2.34
N LEU A 99 4.43 3.29 3.18
CA LEU A 99 3.51 2.21 2.82
C LEU A 99 2.60 2.61 1.64
N ARG A 100 2.04 3.80 1.68
CA ARG A 100 1.19 4.30 0.61
C ARG A 100 1.94 4.36 -0.71
N THR A 101 3.14 4.93 -0.70
CA THR A 101 3.99 5.03 -1.89
C THR A 101 4.30 3.65 -2.46
N LEU A 102 4.68 2.71 -1.60
CA LEU A 102 5.01 1.35 -2.01
C LEU A 102 3.83 0.64 -2.68
N ILE A 103 2.65 0.76 -2.08
CA ILE A 103 1.43 0.14 -2.60
C ILE A 103 1.02 0.80 -3.93
N MET A 104 1.10 2.12 -4.02
CA MET A 104 0.78 2.83 -5.25
C MET A 104 1.74 2.48 -6.38
N LEU A 105 3.02 2.34 -6.10
CA LEU A 105 3.99 1.89 -7.11
C LEU A 105 3.64 0.50 -7.64
N GLY A 106 3.30 -0.43 -6.74
CA GLY A 106 2.92 -1.78 -7.14
C GLY A 106 1.63 -1.82 -7.97
N TRP A 107 0.66 -0.98 -7.64
CA TRP A 107 -0.63 -0.96 -8.33
C TRP A 107 -0.58 -0.21 -9.67
N TYR A 108 -0.08 1.02 -9.67
CA TYR A 108 -0.11 1.88 -10.84
C TYR A 108 0.94 1.56 -11.91
N THR A 109 1.86 0.66 -11.65
CA THR A 109 2.81 0.17 -12.67
C THR A 109 2.28 -1.00 -13.48
N GLN A 110 1.09 -1.51 -13.18
CA GLN A 110 0.48 -2.60 -13.93
C GLN A 110 -0.08 -2.11 -15.27
N PRO A 111 0.16 -2.83 -16.37
CA PRO A 111 -0.35 -2.43 -17.68
C PRO A 111 -1.88 -2.28 -17.74
N SER A 112 -2.61 -3.18 -17.07
CA SER A 112 -4.08 -3.13 -17.02
C SER A 112 -4.59 -1.89 -16.31
N VAL A 113 -3.92 -1.46 -15.24
CA VAL A 113 -4.29 -0.26 -14.49
C VAL A 113 -3.96 1.00 -15.29
N ILE A 114 -2.81 1.04 -15.94
CA ILE A 114 -2.43 2.16 -16.82
C ILE A 114 -3.43 2.32 -17.95
N ALA A 115 -3.83 1.23 -18.58
CA ALA A 115 -4.84 1.24 -19.65
C ALA A 115 -6.19 1.75 -19.13
N GLY A 116 -6.61 1.31 -17.93
CA GLY A 116 -7.85 1.74 -17.30
C GLY A 116 -7.90 3.23 -16.96
N LEU A 117 -6.74 3.86 -16.74
CA LEU A 117 -6.65 5.30 -16.50
C LEU A 117 -6.72 6.13 -17.79
N GLY A 118 -6.73 5.48 -18.96
CA GLY A 118 -6.67 6.16 -20.24
C GLY A 118 -5.36 6.92 -20.46
N TYR A 119 -4.37 6.66 -19.62
CA TYR A 119 -3.07 7.31 -19.72
C TYR A 119 -2.23 6.68 -20.81
N ARG A 120 -1.80 7.51 -21.76
CA ARG A 120 -0.93 7.08 -22.84
C ARG A 120 0.41 7.74 -22.68
N ALA A 121 1.34 7.06 -22.08
CA ALA A 121 2.72 7.49 -21.97
C ALA A 121 3.40 7.25 -23.31
N SER A 122 3.27 8.18 -24.23
CA SER A 122 4.02 8.16 -25.50
C SER A 122 4.90 9.40 -25.61
N PRO A 123 6.03 9.32 -26.32
CA PRO A 123 6.87 10.50 -26.56
C PRO A 123 6.11 11.65 -27.21
N ALA A 124 5.19 11.32 -28.13
CA ALA A 124 4.37 12.32 -28.81
C ALA A 124 3.43 13.05 -27.84
N GLY A 125 2.81 12.32 -26.91
CA GLY A 125 1.95 12.91 -25.87
C GLY A 125 2.71 13.80 -24.91
N TRP A 126 3.93 13.46 -24.60
CA TRP A 126 4.81 14.27 -23.76
C TRP A 126 5.24 15.55 -24.47
N GLU A 127 5.59 15.46 -25.72
CA GLU A 127 5.99 16.61 -26.55
C GLU A 127 4.84 17.58 -26.77
N ALA A 128 3.62 17.09 -26.90
CA ALA A 128 2.42 17.90 -27.10
C ALA A 128 2.14 18.84 -25.92
N ARG A 129 2.73 18.60 -24.76
CA ARG A 129 2.58 19.45 -23.57
C ARG A 129 3.56 20.60 -23.51
N ARG A 130 4.48 20.65 -24.40
CA ARG A 130 5.46 21.74 -24.53
C ARG A 130 4.92 22.82 -25.48
#